data_bd625922f57de624d6209d711fb7a53c
#
_entry.id   bd625922f57de624d6209d711fb7a53c
#
_cell.length_a   1.000
_cell.length_b   1.000
_cell.length_c   1.000
_cell.angle_alpha   90.00
_cell.angle_beta   90.00
_cell.angle_gamma   90.00
#
_symmetry.space_group_name_H-M   'P 1'
#
loop_
_entity.id
_entity.type
_entity.pdbx_description
1 polymer ?
#
loop_
_entity_poly.entity_id
_entity_poly.type
_entity_poly.pdbx_seq_one_letter_code
_entity_poly.pdbx_strand_id
1 'polypeptide(L)'
;PYISLDITDDFSVNKVITSVNPDVVIHCAAWTAVDAAEDDENKNKAHSINADGTRNIAAACKKTDSKMIYISTDYVFDGQGSTPWQPDCKDYKPLNVYGETKLAGELAVQLKNILSSALRGFLDLTVKIL
;
A
#
# COMPACT_ATOMS: atom_id res chain seq x y z
N PRO A 1 6.65 -20.92 7.82
CA PRO A 1 7.88 -20.70 7.04
C PRO A 1 8.00 -19.24 6.66
N TYR A 2 9.23 -18.71 6.66
CA TYR A 2 9.55 -17.35 6.25
C TYR A 2 10.13 -17.35 4.83
N ILE A 3 9.65 -16.43 3.98
CA ILE A 3 10.17 -16.22 2.63
C ILE A 3 10.64 -14.76 2.52
N SER A 4 11.93 -14.55 2.23
CA SER A 4 12.45 -13.21 1.92
C SER A 4 11.95 -12.77 0.55
N LEU A 5 11.37 -11.57 0.45
CA LEU A 5 10.79 -11.05 -0.78
C LEU A 5 11.07 -9.56 -0.92
N ASP A 6 11.72 -9.16 -2.01
CA ASP A 6 11.77 -7.77 -2.43
C ASP A 6 10.51 -7.46 -3.27
N ILE A 7 9.66 -6.60 -2.75
CA ILE A 7 8.39 -6.26 -3.40
C ILE A 7 8.58 -5.42 -4.66
N THR A 8 9.75 -4.81 -4.85
CA THR A 8 10.08 -4.03 -6.06
C THR A 8 10.45 -4.92 -7.26
N ASP A 9 10.76 -6.19 -7.01
CA ASP A 9 10.99 -7.19 -8.05
C ASP A 9 9.68 -7.90 -8.44
N ASP A 10 9.06 -7.47 -9.54
CA ASP A 10 7.80 -8.01 -10.08
C ASP A 10 7.85 -9.52 -10.31
N PHE A 11 8.97 -10.04 -10.83
CA PHE A 11 9.11 -11.47 -11.10
C PHE A 11 9.08 -12.28 -9.81
N SER A 12 9.83 -11.88 -8.79
CA SER A 12 9.87 -12.55 -7.49
C SER A 12 8.53 -12.47 -6.77
N VAL A 13 7.86 -11.31 -6.78
CA VAL A 13 6.52 -11.13 -6.22
C VAL A 13 5.51 -12.08 -6.87
N ASN A 14 5.46 -12.09 -8.21
CA ASN A 14 4.56 -12.95 -8.94
C ASN A 14 4.82 -14.45 -8.66
N LYS A 15 6.09 -14.86 -8.64
CA LYS A 15 6.49 -16.23 -8.35
C LYS A 15 6.04 -16.67 -6.95
N VAL A 16 6.31 -15.85 -5.92
CA VAL A 16 5.96 -16.18 -4.54
C VAL A 16 4.46 -16.25 -4.35
N ILE A 17 3.71 -15.21 -4.73
CA ILE A 17 2.26 -15.17 -4.53
C ILE A 17 1.57 -16.28 -5.31
N THR A 18 1.99 -16.56 -6.55
CA THR A 18 1.43 -17.68 -7.33
C THR A 18 1.74 -19.03 -6.71
N SER A 19 2.94 -19.24 -6.16
CA SER A 19 3.31 -20.52 -5.55
C SER A 19 2.62 -20.78 -4.22
N VAL A 20 2.39 -19.72 -3.42
CA VAL A 20 1.68 -19.80 -2.14
C VAL A 20 0.17 -19.89 -2.35
N ASN A 21 -0.34 -19.20 -3.38
CA ASN A 21 -1.75 -19.10 -3.73
C ASN A 21 -2.65 -18.77 -2.52
N PRO A 22 -2.43 -17.64 -1.83
CA PRO A 22 -3.16 -17.31 -0.61
C PRO A 22 -4.57 -16.82 -0.91
N ASP A 23 -5.52 -17.03 -0.01
CA ASP A 23 -6.87 -16.43 -0.09
C ASP A 23 -6.82 -14.92 0.14
N VAL A 24 -5.92 -14.46 1.03
CA VAL A 24 -5.79 -13.05 1.43
C VAL A 24 -4.32 -12.68 1.57
N VAL A 25 -3.95 -11.52 1.01
CA VAL A 25 -2.64 -10.88 1.21
C VAL A 25 -2.83 -9.60 2.05
N ILE A 26 -2.14 -9.52 3.20
CA ILE A 26 -2.08 -8.30 4.01
C ILE A 26 -0.77 -7.60 3.71
N HIS A 27 -0.84 -6.47 3.00
CA HIS A 27 0.33 -5.72 2.55
C HIS A 27 0.68 -4.61 3.53
N CYS A 28 1.68 -4.86 4.38
CA CYS A 28 2.18 -3.93 5.39
C CYS A 28 3.54 -3.31 5.04
N ALA A 29 4.22 -3.81 3.99
CA ALA A 29 5.53 -3.29 3.63
C ALA A 29 5.43 -1.88 3.05
N ALA A 30 6.22 -0.95 3.57
CA ALA A 30 6.27 0.42 3.11
C ALA A 30 7.59 1.11 3.52
N TRP A 31 8.00 2.11 2.76
CA TRP A 31 8.90 3.14 3.22
C TRP A 31 8.12 4.10 4.12
N THR A 32 8.48 4.19 5.40
CA THR A 32 7.73 4.97 6.39
C THR A 32 8.52 6.15 6.99
N ALA A 33 9.78 6.34 6.59
CA ALA A 33 10.59 7.47 7.01
C ALA A 33 10.15 8.73 6.25
N VAL A 34 9.12 9.43 6.76
CA VAL A 34 8.43 10.55 6.08
C VAL A 34 9.41 11.64 5.69
N ASP A 35 10.19 12.16 6.65
CA ASP A 35 11.13 13.26 6.42
C ASP A 35 12.25 12.84 5.46
N ALA A 36 12.79 11.64 5.62
CA ALA A 36 13.84 11.12 4.73
C ALA A 36 13.34 10.88 3.30
N ALA A 37 12.05 10.73 3.08
CA ALA A 37 11.49 10.61 1.74
C ALA A 37 11.58 11.92 0.93
N GLU A 38 11.75 13.08 1.61
CA GLU A 38 11.92 14.37 0.94
C GLU A 38 13.33 14.56 0.34
N ASP A 39 14.31 13.77 0.78
CA ASP A 39 15.65 13.80 0.22
C ASP A 39 15.64 13.29 -1.23
N ASP A 40 16.28 14.01 -2.15
CA ASP A 40 16.26 13.68 -3.59
C ASP A 40 16.77 12.26 -3.88
N GLU A 41 17.72 11.76 -3.10
CA GLU A 41 18.27 10.40 -3.22
C GLU A 41 17.26 9.31 -2.81
N ASN A 42 16.28 9.64 -1.95
CA ASN A 42 15.31 8.71 -1.38
C ASN A 42 13.94 8.73 -2.06
N LYS A 43 13.58 9.80 -2.77
CA LYS A 43 12.27 9.94 -3.44
C LYS A 43 11.96 8.75 -4.35
N ASN A 44 12.91 8.38 -5.22
CA ASN A 44 12.74 7.27 -6.13
C ASN A 44 12.60 5.93 -5.38
N LYS A 45 13.33 5.75 -4.28
CA LYS A 45 13.25 4.54 -3.47
C LYS A 45 11.92 4.45 -2.72
N ALA A 46 11.45 5.55 -2.14
CA ALA A 46 10.14 5.63 -1.50
C ALA A 46 9.02 5.31 -2.51
N HIS A 47 9.09 5.87 -3.73
CA HIS A 47 8.14 5.58 -4.81
C HIS A 47 8.20 4.11 -5.24
N SER A 48 9.38 3.57 -5.47
CA SER A 48 9.57 2.17 -5.88
C SER A 48 8.96 1.19 -4.86
N ILE A 49 9.13 1.45 -3.57
CA ILE A 49 8.58 0.59 -2.52
C ILE A 49 7.06 0.80 -2.37
N ASN A 50 6.62 2.06 -2.17
CA ASN A 50 5.23 2.35 -1.80
C ASN A 50 4.26 2.25 -2.98
N ALA A 51 4.68 2.61 -4.18
CA ALA A 51 3.82 2.60 -5.37
C ALA A 51 4.06 1.36 -6.24
N ASP A 52 5.29 1.16 -6.72
CA ASP A 52 5.58 0.07 -7.66
C ASP A 52 5.50 -1.30 -6.99
N GLY A 53 6.07 -1.44 -5.78
CA GLY A 53 5.98 -2.66 -4.99
C GLY A 53 4.53 -3.04 -4.66
N THR A 54 3.70 -2.05 -4.28
CA THR A 54 2.26 -2.25 -4.06
C THR A 54 1.56 -2.69 -5.34
N ARG A 55 1.90 -2.08 -6.50
CA ARG A 55 1.35 -2.46 -7.81
C ARG A 55 1.70 -3.90 -8.19
N ASN A 56 2.94 -4.33 -7.93
CA ASN A 56 3.40 -5.70 -8.20
C ASN A 56 2.58 -6.72 -7.38
N ILE A 57 2.39 -6.47 -6.08
CA ILE A 57 1.57 -7.33 -5.22
C ILE A 57 0.13 -7.36 -5.71
N ALA A 58 -0.48 -6.19 -6.00
CA ALA A 58 -1.83 -6.11 -6.51
C ALA A 58 -2.01 -6.88 -7.84
N ALA A 59 -1.03 -6.80 -8.74
CA ALA A 59 -1.05 -7.54 -9.99
C ALA A 59 -0.99 -9.06 -9.78
N ALA A 60 -0.15 -9.52 -8.85
CA ALA A 60 -0.06 -10.93 -8.51
C ALA A 60 -1.34 -11.44 -7.82
N CYS A 61 -1.91 -10.68 -6.88
CA CYS A 61 -3.19 -11.00 -6.24
C CYS A 61 -4.33 -11.15 -7.27
N LYS A 62 -4.37 -10.27 -8.28
CA LYS A 62 -5.36 -10.38 -9.36
C LYS A 62 -5.23 -11.68 -10.15
N LYS A 63 -4.01 -12.16 -10.40
CA LYS A 63 -3.77 -13.42 -11.14
C LYS A 63 -4.21 -14.66 -10.35
N THR A 64 -4.11 -14.61 -9.00
CA THR A 64 -4.45 -15.72 -8.11
C THR A 64 -5.86 -15.63 -7.52
N ASP A 65 -6.63 -14.58 -7.90
CA ASP A 65 -7.93 -14.26 -7.30
C ASP A 65 -7.87 -14.05 -5.77
N SER A 66 -6.69 -13.67 -5.27
CA SER A 66 -6.49 -13.37 -3.84
C SER A 66 -7.08 -12.00 -3.48
N LYS A 67 -7.70 -11.90 -2.32
CA LYS A 67 -8.07 -10.60 -1.73
C LYS A 67 -6.82 -9.87 -1.26
N MET A 68 -6.83 -8.53 -1.28
CA MET A 68 -5.72 -7.73 -0.78
C MET A 68 -6.20 -6.72 0.25
N ILE A 69 -5.53 -6.66 1.40
CA ILE A 69 -5.68 -5.58 2.39
C ILE A 69 -4.43 -4.73 2.29
N TYR A 70 -4.59 -3.45 1.97
CA TYR A 70 -3.51 -2.47 1.86
C TYR A 70 -3.56 -1.50 3.03
N ILE A 71 -2.45 -1.34 3.74
CA ILE A 71 -2.32 -0.36 4.82
C ILE A 71 -1.90 0.97 4.22
N SER A 72 -2.83 1.92 4.14
CA SER A 72 -2.61 3.28 3.67
C SER A 72 -2.35 4.24 4.83
N THR A 73 -2.55 5.53 4.64
CA THR A 73 -2.28 6.60 5.61
C THR A 73 -3.25 7.78 5.38
N ASP A 74 -3.49 8.58 6.41
CA ASP A 74 -4.17 9.87 6.32
C ASP A 74 -3.33 10.96 5.64
N TYR A 75 -2.02 10.76 5.48
CA TYR A 75 -1.15 11.66 4.70
C TYR A 75 -1.53 11.76 3.21
N VAL A 76 -2.48 10.97 2.73
CA VAL A 76 -3.06 11.13 1.39
C VAL A 76 -3.98 12.36 1.28
N PHE A 77 -4.30 13.00 2.41
CA PHE A 77 -5.08 14.24 2.52
C PHE A 77 -4.21 15.41 3.00
N ASP A 78 -4.74 16.62 2.94
CA ASP A 78 -4.03 17.85 3.36
C ASP A 78 -4.08 18.14 4.87
N GLY A 79 -4.74 17.29 5.65
CA GLY A 79 -4.86 17.47 7.10
C GLY A 79 -5.70 18.67 7.51
N GLN A 80 -6.39 19.34 6.60
CA GLN A 80 -7.21 20.51 6.89
C GLN A 80 -8.63 20.12 7.30
N GLY A 81 -9.21 20.93 8.18
CA GLY A 81 -10.58 20.71 8.65
C GLY A 81 -10.65 20.25 10.10
N SER A 82 -11.89 20.19 10.63
CA SER A 82 -12.19 19.85 12.03
C SER A 82 -13.01 18.56 12.16
N THR A 83 -13.32 17.93 11.05
CA THR A 83 -14.10 16.67 11.01
C THR A 83 -13.26 15.54 10.44
N PRO A 84 -13.42 14.31 10.95
CA PRO A 84 -12.74 13.14 10.38
C PRO A 84 -13.08 12.92 8.91
N TRP A 85 -12.09 12.48 8.13
CA TRP A 85 -12.30 12.08 6.74
C TRP A 85 -13.23 10.86 6.68
N GLN A 86 -14.17 10.89 5.72
CA GLN A 86 -15.03 9.74 5.49
C GLN A 86 -14.26 8.63 4.75
N PRO A 87 -14.60 7.34 4.98
CA PRO A 87 -13.88 6.22 4.36
C PRO A 87 -13.88 6.22 2.84
N ASP A 88 -14.89 6.81 2.22
CA ASP A 88 -15.07 6.92 0.75
C ASP A 88 -14.58 8.25 0.19
N CYS A 89 -14.00 9.14 1.02
CA CYS A 89 -13.46 10.42 0.59
C CYS A 89 -12.34 10.21 -0.42
N LYS A 90 -12.41 10.96 -1.53
CA LYS A 90 -11.41 10.96 -2.61
C LYS A 90 -10.79 12.34 -2.85
N ASP A 91 -10.99 13.26 -1.92
CA ASP A 91 -10.40 14.60 -2.00
C ASP A 91 -8.92 14.56 -1.57
N TYR A 92 -8.15 13.79 -2.33
CA TYR A 92 -6.74 13.56 -2.08
C TYR A 92 -5.92 14.82 -2.32
N LYS A 93 -5.08 15.18 -1.35
CA LYS A 93 -4.17 16.32 -1.39
C LYS A 93 -2.93 16.04 -0.54
N PRO A 94 -2.10 15.07 -0.90
CA PRO A 94 -0.88 14.78 -0.14
C PRO A 94 0.04 15.99 -0.15
N LEU A 95 0.68 16.28 0.98
CA LEU A 95 1.56 17.43 1.17
C LEU A 95 3.06 17.06 1.18
N ASN A 96 3.38 15.78 1.05
CA ASN A 96 4.75 15.28 1.10
C ASN A 96 4.92 14.04 0.23
N VAL A 97 6.17 13.70 -0.08
CA VAL A 97 6.54 12.55 -0.92
C VAL A 97 6.02 11.23 -0.35
N TYR A 98 6.03 11.06 0.97
CA TYR A 98 5.47 9.85 1.59
C TYR A 98 3.98 9.70 1.25
N GLY A 99 3.18 10.74 1.48
CA GLY A 99 1.74 10.74 1.17
C GLY A 99 1.46 10.52 -0.32
N GLU A 100 2.22 11.17 -1.21
CA GLU A 100 2.11 10.98 -2.66
C GLU A 100 2.38 9.53 -3.08
N THR A 101 3.45 8.93 -2.57
CA THR A 101 3.81 7.55 -2.91
C THR A 101 2.83 6.53 -2.34
N LYS A 102 2.30 6.76 -1.14
CA LYS A 102 1.25 5.92 -0.54
C LYS A 102 -0.06 6.03 -1.31
N LEU A 103 -0.45 7.24 -1.74
CA LEU A 103 -1.61 7.44 -2.60
C LEU A 103 -1.46 6.71 -3.94
N ALA A 104 -0.29 6.80 -4.57
CA ALA A 104 -0.01 6.08 -5.82
C ALA A 104 -0.18 4.56 -5.66
N GLY A 105 0.25 4.00 -4.52
CA GLY A 105 0.00 2.59 -4.17
C GLY A 105 -1.50 2.29 -4.01
N GLU A 106 -2.25 3.13 -3.31
CA GLU A 106 -3.70 2.99 -3.13
C GLU A 106 -4.45 2.97 -4.48
N LEU A 107 -4.12 3.90 -5.36
CA LEU A 107 -4.71 3.98 -6.70
C LEU A 107 -4.33 2.75 -7.56
N ALA A 108 -3.11 2.21 -7.42
CA ALA A 108 -2.71 1.00 -8.13
C ALA A 108 -3.53 -0.22 -7.69
N VAL A 109 -3.91 -0.32 -6.43
CA VAL A 109 -4.79 -1.38 -5.91
C VAL A 109 -6.22 -1.22 -6.45
N GLN A 110 -6.76 0.00 -6.46
CA GLN A 110 -8.10 0.29 -6.98
C GLN A 110 -8.23 -0.05 -8.48
N LEU A 111 -7.22 0.29 -9.30
CA LEU A 111 -7.20 0.02 -10.74
C LEU A 111 -7.24 -1.48 -11.09
N LYS A 112 -6.86 -2.35 -10.17
CA LYS A 112 -6.87 -3.80 -10.41
C LYS A 112 -8.22 -4.45 -10.10
N ASN A 113 -9.23 -3.69 -9.65
CA ASN A 113 -10.55 -4.20 -9.24
C ASN A 113 -10.46 -5.38 -8.26
N ILE A 114 -9.45 -5.35 -7.39
CA ILE A 114 -9.30 -6.32 -6.32
C ILE A 114 -10.23 -5.86 -5.21
N LEU A 115 -10.93 -6.80 -4.57
CA LEU A 115 -11.68 -6.52 -3.35
C LEU A 115 -10.67 -6.15 -2.26
N SER A 116 -10.36 -4.85 -2.16
CA SER A 116 -9.33 -4.33 -1.27
C SER A 116 -9.94 -3.34 -0.29
N SER A 117 -9.46 -3.36 0.94
CA SER A 117 -9.71 -2.32 1.92
C SER A 117 -8.43 -1.52 2.13
N ALA A 118 -8.45 -0.23 1.76
CA ALA A 118 -7.41 0.69 2.19
C ALA A 118 -7.75 1.12 3.62
N LEU A 119 -6.90 0.74 4.57
CA LEU A 119 -7.02 1.17 5.96
C LEU A 119 -6.20 2.46 6.12
N ARG A 120 -6.89 3.57 6.42
CA ARG A 120 -6.31 4.89 6.62
C ARG A 120 -6.47 5.32 8.08
N GLY A 121 -5.43 5.94 8.62
CA GLY A 121 -5.47 6.52 9.96
C GLY A 121 -4.84 5.67 11.06
N PHE A 122 -4.87 6.18 12.28
CA PHE A 122 -4.42 5.48 13.48
C PHE A 122 -5.37 4.31 13.73
N LEU A 123 -4.90 3.12 13.43
CA LEU A 123 -5.63 1.90 13.72
C LEU A 123 -5.25 1.44 15.13
N ASP A 124 -6.18 1.65 16.05
CA ASP A 124 -6.26 0.79 17.22
C ASP A 124 -6.82 -0.56 16.75
N LEU A 125 -5.97 -1.27 16.01
CA LEU A 125 -6.29 -2.58 15.46
C LEU A 125 -6.12 -3.63 16.54
N THR A 126 -7.16 -3.85 17.32
CA THR A 126 -7.34 -5.15 17.94
C THR A 126 -7.84 -6.11 16.84
N VAL A 127 -6.96 -6.46 15.89
CA VAL A 127 -7.23 -7.56 14.96
C VAL A 127 -7.11 -8.85 15.73
N LYS A 128 -8.22 -9.45 16.11
CA LYS A 128 -8.24 -10.86 16.50
C LYS A 128 -8.01 -11.66 15.22
N ILE A 129 -6.78 -12.12 15.01
CA ILE A 129 -6.47 -13.18 14.05
C ILE A 129 -6.96 -14.48 14.69
N LEU A 130 -8.02 -15.04 14.16
CA LEU A 130 -8.47 -16.40 14.44
C LEU A 130 -7.67 -17.36 13.56
#